data_8e1e13672f05bdd45a41e96120d9d703
#
_entry.id   8e1e13672f05bdd45a41e96120d9d703
#
_cell.length_a   1.000
_cell.length_b   1.000
_cell.length_c   1.000
_cell.angle_alpha   90.00
_cell.angle_beta   90.00
_cell.angle_gamma   90.00
#
_symmetry.space_group_name_H-M   'P 1'
#
loop_
_entity.id
_entity.type
_entity.pdbx_description
1 polymer ?
#
loop_
_entity_poly.entity_id
_entity_poly.type
_entity_poly.pdbx_seq_one_letter_code
_entity_poly.pdbx_strand_id
1 'polypeptide(L)'
;MRPLLLFLCLCSAASAAPDPTPYPATSSPKGLQVQIIPDALELGIHHANLNIRLNALLTPAKEAKPGQLTASADGLTFGLNQKYVEALDRQIKPLSDKGVVVTLIVTTSRSTDDRIRTLTIHPKADPVKGTTMAANTVTSEGRACYKALTEFIARRWSAADANHGRVWGWIVGNEVNSHHEWHQMGPATVDEVATQYEDQVRLAWESLRRHSTNARVYLSIEHHWTAKNHRDPLQACPGRTLLELFAQRARERGDFDWNLAFHPYPSNLRDPRTWLDKVSFNDTTPKVTFKNLEVLTKKLATAEMLYAGKPRRLSFTEQGFDVSKRPEGLDEQAAAYAYAWEKVLRLGDAVDAFHYHRHVDHSLENGLRFGLWSNKPGTISEPNQKRPIWFLLKAADTPEWKAAAEPYLKTCGLKSWDELNPK
;
A
#
# COMPACT_ATOMS: atom_id res chain seq x y z
N MET A 1 -2.14 36.37 -58.25
CA MET A 1 -2.16 36.05 -56.82
C MET A 1 -2.48 34.56 -56.62
N ARG A 2 -1.53 33.78 -56.24
CA ARG A 2 -1.73 32.33 -55.93
C ARG A 2 -1.95 32.19 -54.43
N PRO A 3 -2.94 31.48 -53.95
CA PRO A 3 -3.10 31.23 -52.49
C PRO A 3 -2.06 30.20 -52.03
N LEU A 4 -1.32 30.57 -50.97
CA LEU A 4 -0.41 29.72 -50.27
C LEU A 4 -1.24 28.81 -49.32
N LEU A 5 -1.38 27.53 -49.67
CA LEU A 5 -1.94 26.53 -48.75
C LEU A 5 -0.92 26.20 -47.65
N LEU A 6 -1.21 26.66 -46.44
CA LEU A 6 -0.45 26.27 -45.26
C LEU A 6 -0.90 24.85 -44.83
N PHE A 7 -0.09 23.85 -45.07
CA PHE A 7 -0.27 22.50 -44.49
C PHE A 7 0.13 22.53 -43.02
N LEU A 8 -0.86 22.59 -42.12
CA LEU A 8 -0.62 22.27 -40.70
C LEU A 8 -0.38 20.76 -40.61
N CYS A 9 0.88 20.34 -40.49
CA CYS A 9 1.23 19.01 -39.99
C CYS A 9 0.83 18.90 -38.53
N LEU A 10 -0.33 18.33 -38.25
CA LEU A 10 -0.68 17.79 -36.94
C LEU A 10 0.23 16.56 -36.67
N CYS A 11 1.39 16.77 -36.07
CA CYS A 11 2.14 15.70 -35.47
C CYS A 11 1.34 15.18 -34.26
N SER A 12 0.46 14.20 -34.49
CA SER A 12 -0.01 13.33 -33.41
C SER A 12 1.21 12.56 -32.89
N ALA A 13 1.71 12.94 -31.72
CA ALA A 13 2.67 12.14 -30.99
C ALA A 13 2.00 10.78 -30.74
N ALA A 14 2.40 9.75 -31.50
CA ALA A 14 1.98 8.38 -31.25
C ALA A 14 2.40 8.06 -29.80
N SER A 15 1.42 7.79 -28.94
CA SER A 15 1.71 7.28 -27.59
C SER A 15 2.52 5.99 -27.75
N ALA A 16 3.69 5.91 -27.15
CA ALA A 16 4.48 4.68 -27.15
C ALA A 16 3.61 3.55 -26.53
N ALA A 17 3.73 2.35 -27.10
CA ALA A 17 3.03 1.19 -26.55
C ALA A 17 3.44 0.96 -25.08
N PRO A 18 2.51 0.49 -24.22
CA PRO A 18 2.84 0.16 -22.84
C PRO A 18 3.96 -0.88 -22.77
N ASP A 19 4.85 -0.74 -21.79
CA ASP A 19 5.93 -1.69 -21.57
C ASP A 19 5.40 -3.10 -21.24
N PRO A 20 5.74 -4.12 -22.03
CA PRO A 20 5.29 -5.50 -21.84
C PRO A 20 6.14 -6.29 -20.85
N THR A 21 7.18 -5.72 -20.25
CA THR A 21 8.06 -6.43 -19.30
C THR A 21 7.23 -7.09 -18.21
N PRO A 22 7.41 -8.40 -17.96
CA PRO A 22 6.68 -9.11 -16.93
C PRO A 22 6.92 -8.52 -15.54
N TYR A 23 5.91 -8.66 -14.65
CA TYR A 23 6.11 -8.35 -13.23
C TYR A 23 7.28 -9.17 -12.68
N PRO A 24 8.22 -8.59 -11.93
CA PRO A 24 9.40 -9.29 -11.47
C PRO A 24 9.05 -10.53 -10.64
N ALA A 25 9.64 -11.67 -10.99
CA ALA A 25 9.62 -12.83 -10.13
C ALA A 25 10.67 -12.65 -9.02
N THR A 26 10.26 -12.76 -7.78
CA THR A 26 11.16 -12.74 -6.62
C THR A 26 11.22 -14.11 -5.99
N SER A 27 12.37 -14.46 -5.38
CA SER A 27 12.54 -15.73 -4.67
C SER A 27 11.85 -15.74 -3.30
N SER A 28 11.39 -14.57 -2.81
CA SER A 28 10.88 -14.42 -1.46
C SER A 28 9.90 -13.24 -1.37
N PRO A 29 8.84 -13.34 -0.54
CA PRO A 29 7.93 -12.23 -0.26
C PRO A 29 8.50 -11.19 0.72
N LYS A 30 9.75 -11.33 1.18
CA LYS A 30 10.39 -10.48 2.19
C LYS A 30 10.41 -9.02 1.79
N GLY A 31 9.72 -8.19 2.56
CA GLY A 31 9.56 -6.77 2.26
C GLY A 31 9.57 -5.88 3.50
N LEU A 32 9.68 -4.58 3.25
CA LEU A 32 9.74 -3.56 4.29
C LEU A 32 9.08 -2.27 3.82
N GLN A 33 8.39 -1.57 4.70
CA GLN A 33 8.10 -0.15 4.51
C GLN A 33 9.38 0.65 4.81
N VAL A 34 10.06 1.09 3.73
CA VAL A 34 11.44 1.56 3.80
C VAL A 34 11.53 3.00 4.29
N GLN A 35 12.39 3.23 5.28
CA GLN A 35 12.79 4.57 5.72
C GLN A 35 14.31 4.80 5.52
N ILE A 36 15.13 3.76 5.75
CA ILE A 36 16.60 3.83 5.66
C ILE A 36 17.04 2.87 4.56
N ILE A 37 17.36 3.38 3.37
CA ILE A 37 17.66 2.55 2.19
C ILE A 37 18.87 1.65 2.41
N PRO A 38 20.04 2.12 2.92
CA PRO A 38 21.18 1.22 3.14
C PRO A 38 20.86 0.07 4.11
N ASP A 39 20.11 0.32 5.18
CA ASP A 39 19.72 -0.71 6.15
C ASP A 39 18.72 -1.70 5.53
N ALA A 40 17.76 -1.22 4.72
CA ALA A 40 16.83 -2.08 3.99
C ALA A 40 17.56 -3.02 3.02
N LEU A 41 18.58 -2.53 2.33
CA LEU A 41 19.42 -3.36 1.46
C LEU A 41 20.28 -4.34 2.27
N GLU A 42 20.81 -3.93 3.44
CA GLU A 42 21.52 -4.83 4.37
C GLU A 42 20.61 -5.97 4.87
N LEU A 43 19.32 -5.70 5.08
CA LEU A 43 18.32 -6.70 5.46
C LEU A 43 18.03 -7.71 4.33
N GLY A 44 18.43 -7.44 3.10
CA GLY A 44 18.20 -8.31 1.94
C GLY A 44 16.72 -8.37 1.55
N ILE A 45 16.01 -7.25 1.57
CA ILE A 45 14.62 -7.22 1.15
C ILE A 45 14.47 -7.40 -0.37
N HIS A 46 13.40 -8.07 -0.78
CA HIS A 46 13.01 -8.21 -2.20
C HIS A 46 11.92 -7.22 -2.59
N HIS A 47 11.17 -6.70 -1.63
CA HIS A 47 10.05 -5.78 -1.83
C HIS A 47 10.17 -4.55 -0.92
N ALA A 48 9.80 -3.39 -1.44
CA ALA A 48 9.80 -2.14 -0.70
C ALA A 48 8.48 -1.39 -0.88
N ASN A 49 7.88 -0.92 0.21
CA ASN A 49 6.81 0.07 0.16
C ASN A 49 7.37 1.46 0.43
N LEU A 50 6.91 2.43 -0.37
CA LEU A 50 7.21 3.86 -0.20
C LEU A 50 5.90 4.66 -0.28
N ASN A 51 5.77 5.69 0.55
CA ASN A 51 4.61 6.56 0.54
C ASN A 51 4.74 7.66 -0.52
N ILE A 52 3.68 7.86 -1.31
CA ILE A 52 3.51 9.03 -2.16
C ILE A 52 2.21 9.76 -1.79
N ARG A 53 2.30 11.07 -1.58
CA ARG A 53 1.16 11.92 -1.26
C ARG A 53 0.79 12.78 -2.45
N LEU A 54 -0.41 12.56 -3.02
CA LEU A 54 -0.89 13.26 -4.21
C LEU A 54 -0.91 14.78 -4.01
N ASN A 55 -1.36 15.25 -2.86
CA ASN A 55 -1.36 16.67 -2.54
C ASN A 55 0.04 17.29 -2.44
N ALA A 56 1.05 16.52 -2.03
CA ALA A 56 2.45 16.99 -1.96
C ALA A 56 3.13 17.06 -3.34
N LEU A 57 2.59 16.35 -4.34
CA LEU A 57 3.05 16.49 -5.73
C LEU A 57 2.71 17.85 -6.35
N LEU A 58 1.68 18.54 -5.84
CA LEU A 58 1.26 19.82 -6.37
C LEU A 58 2.12 20.96 -5.82
N THR A 59 2.37 21.95 -6.67
CA THR A 59 2.94 23.24 -6.24
C THR A 59 1.82 24.15 -5.75
N PRO A 60 1.92 24.76 -4.55
CA PRO A 60 1.00 25.81 -4.14
C PRO A 60 0.97 26.95 -5.17
N ALA A 61 -0.19 27.53 -5.43
CA ALA A 61 -0.37 28.55 -6.47
C ALA A 61 0.60 29.73 -6.32
N LYS A 62 0.88 30.14 -5.08
CA LYS A 62 1.84 31.21 -4.73
C LYS A 62 3.31 30.87 -5.03
N GLU A 63 3.63 29.61 -5.26
CA GLU A 63 4.99 29.10 -5.53
C GLU A 63 5.19 28.70 -7.00
N ALA A 64 4.15 28.81 -7.83
CA ALA A 64 4.20 28.48 -9.24
C ALA A 64 5.19 29.37 -10.00
N LYS A 65 6.03 28.75 -10.85
CA LYS A 65 7.07 29.43 -11.64
C LYS A 65 6.96 29.06 -13.11
N PRO A 66 7.32 29.97 -14.03
CA PRO A 66 7.45 29.62 -15.45
C PRO A 66 8.46 28.48 -15.64
N GLY A 67 8.16 27.52 -16.53
CA GLY A 67 9.04 26.38 -16.85
C GLY A 67 9.10 25.27 -15.80
N GLN A 68 8.26 25.33 -14.75
CA GLN A 68 8.19 24.25 -13.77
C GLN A 68 7.63 22.96 -14.36
N LEU A 69 7.92 21.83 -13.69
CA LEU A 69 7.35 20.53 -14.01
C LEU A 69 5.82 20.58 -13.90
N THR A 70 5.11 20.01 -14.89
CA THR A 70 3.64 20.00 -14.93
C THR A 70 3.08 18.60 -15.24
N ALA A 71 1.80 18.43 -14.89
CA ALA A 71 0.98 17.32 -15.33
C ALA A 71 -0.34 17.83 -15.88
N SER A 72 -0.91 17.18 -16.90
CA SER A 72 -2.13 17.64 -17.54
C SER A 72 -3.09 16.49 -17.79
N ALA A 73 -4.39 16.76 -17.63
CA ALA A 73 -5.48 15.88 -18.04
C ALA A 73 -6.75 16.71 -18.28
N ASP A 74 -7.61 16.24 -19.16
CA ASP A 74 -8.93 16.82 -19.46
C ASP A 74 -8.85 18.34 -19.75
N GLY A 75 -7.79 18.80 -20.44
CA GLY A 75 -7.57 20.20 -20.80
C GLY A 75 -7.03 21.10 -19.65
N LEU A 76 -6.84 20.56 -18.45
CA LEU A 76 -6.28 21.27 -17.28
C LEU A 76 -4.82 20.92 -17.08
N THR A 77 -4.03 21.89 -16.62
CA THR A 77 -2.59 21.74 -16.32
C THR A 77 -2.32 22.13 -14.88
N PHE A 78 -1.56 21.29 -14.20
CA PHE A 78 -1.21 21.42 -12.79
C PHE A 78 0.31 21.50 -12.61
N GLY A 79 0.78 22.50 -11.86
CA GLY A 79 2.20 22.65 -11.50
C GLY A 79 2.61 21.60 -10.47
N LEU A 80 3.78 20.98 -10.67
CA LEU A 80 4.29 19.95 -9.77
C LEU A 80 5.43 20.46 -8.89
N ASN A 81 5.48 19.96 -7.68
CA ASN A 81 6.54 20.20 -6.70
C ASN A 81 7.79 19.40 -7.06
N GLN A 82 8.68 20.01 -7.82
CA GLN A 82 9.91 19.38 -8.28
C GLN A 82 10.76 18.80 -7.14
N LYS A 83 10.88 19.53 -6.00
CA LYS A 83 11.67 19.06 -4.85
C LYS A 83 11.11 17.76 -4.28
N TYR A 84 9.77 17.63 -4.21
CA TYR A 84 9.12 16.41 -3.73
C TYR A 84 9.30 15.27 -4.72
N VAL A 85 9.17 15.53 -6.03
CA VAL A 85 9.42 14.55 -7.09
C VAL A 85 10.85 14.03 -7.03
N GLU A 86 11.85 14.91 -6.94
CA GLU A 86 13.26 14.53 -6.82
C GLU A 86 13.56 13.76 -5.52
N ALA A 87 12.84 14.06 -4.43
CA ALA A 87 12.97 13.31 -3.19
C ALA A 87 12.46 11.87 -3.33
N LEU A 88 11.39 11.66 -4.12
CA LEU A 88 10.90 10.32 -4.47
C LEU A 88 11.88 9.59 -5.38
N ASP A 89 12.46 10.25 -6.39
CA ASP A 89 13.50 9.65 -7.24
C ASP A 89 14.65 9.08 -6.40
N ARG A 90 15.12 9.85 -5.41
CA ARG A 90 16.20 9.44 -4.49
C ARG A 90 15.83 8.26 -3.59
N GLN A 91 14.54 7.98 -3.41
CA GLN A 91 14.08 6.81 -2.67
C GLN A 91 13.85 5.61 -3.59
N ILE A 92 13.21 5.82 -4.72
CA ILE A 92 12.80 4.74 -5.65
C ILE A 92 14.01 4.16 -6.38
N LYS A 93 14.84 5.03 -6.98
CA LYS A 93 15.90 4.59 -7.87
C LYS A 93 16.92 3.66 -7.22
N PRO A 94 17.50 3.95 -6.03
CA PRO A 94 18.48 3.06 -5.41
C PRO A 94 17.94 1.67 -5.08
N LEU A 95 16.65 1.55 -4.71
CA LEU A 95 16.00 0.27 -4.46
C LEU A 95 15.78 -0.49 -5.78
N SER A 96 15.22 0.19 -6.76
CA SER A 96 14.95 -0.38 -8.09
C SER A 96 16.24 -0.86 -8.79
N ASP A 97 17.32 -0.07 -8.75
CA ASP A 97 18.62 -0.41 -9.35
C ASP A 97 19.26 -1.67 -8.69
N LYS A 98 18.84 -2.02 -7.48
CA LYS A 98 19.25 -3.24 -6.77
C LYS A 98 18.27 -4.41 -6.98
N GLY A 99 17.30 -4.27 -7.88
CA GLY A 99 16.31 -5.32 -8.18
C GLY A 99 15.21 -5.48 -7.13
N VAL A 100 15.11 -4.55 -6.18
CA VAL A 100 14.00 -4.53 -5.22
C VAL A 100 12.72 -4.10 -5.94
N VAL A 101 11.65 -4.87 -5.78
CA VAL A 101 10.32 -4.56 -6.32
C VAL A 101 9.70 -3.44 -5.50
N VAL A 102 9.63 -2.24 -6.08
CA VAL A 102 9.09 -1.07 -5.40
C VAL A 102 7.59 -0.96 -5.63
N THR A 103 6.85 -0.76 -4.54
CA THR A 103 5.40 -0.49 -4.53
C THR A 103 5.15 0.88 -3.88
N LEU A 104 4.30 1.71 -4.48
CA LEU A 104 3.89 2.99 -3.92
C LEU A 104 2.57 2.87 -3.17
N ILE A 105 2.51 3.42 -1.95
CA ILE A 105 1.26 3.66 -1.22
C ILE A 105 0.77 5.05 -1.63
N VAL A 106 -0.26 5.09 -2.50
CA VAL A 106 -0.77 6.31 -3.12
C VAL A 106 -1.89 6.88 -2.25
N THR A 107 -1.58 7.92 -1.50
CA THR A 107 -2.51 8.54 -0.54
C THR A 107 -2.65 10.03 -0.74
N THR A 108 -3.61 10.62 -0.07
CA THR A 108 -3.78 12.07 0.07
C THR A 108 -3.76 12.41 1.55
N SER A 109 -3.04 13.45 1.93
CA SER A 109 -3.00 13.96 3.31
C SER A 109 -3.76 15.27 3.42
N ARG A 110 -4.00 15.74 4.64
CA ARG A 110 -4.53 17.08 4.88
C ARG A 110 -3.66 18.14 4.19
N SER A 111 -4.27 19.24 3.75
CA SER A 111 -3.58 20.39 3.18
C SER A 111 -4.14 21.67 3.78
N THR A 112 -3.23 22.61 4.10
CA THR A 112 -3.56 23.97 4.52
C THR A 112 -3.73 24.92 3.32
N ASP A 113 -3.29 24.53 2.12
CA ASP A 113 -3.53 25.24 0.89
C ASP A 113 -4.92 24.92 0.34
N ASP A 114 -5.77 25.92 0.23
CA ASP A 114 -7.18 25.77 -0.18
C ASP A 114 -7.32 25.20 -1.59
N ARG A 115 -6.46 25.64 -2.53
CA ARG A 115 -6.50 25.13 -3.91
C ARG A 115 -6.10 23.67 -3.98
N ILE A 116 -5.02 23.29 -3.32
CA ILE A 116 -4.57 21.90 -3.25
C ILE A 116 -5.63 21.04 -2.57
N ARG A 117 -6.23 21.52 -1.47
CA ARG A 117 -7.31 20.81 -0.77
C ARG A 117 -8.49 20.55 -1.69
N THR A 118 -8.98 21.58 -2.38
CA THR A 118 -10.12 21.47 -3.30
C THR A 118 -9.85 20.48 -4.45
N LEU A 119 -8.61 20.47 -4.97
CA LEU A 119 -8.23 19.58 -6.08
C LEU A 119 -8.04 18.13 -5.64
N THR A 120 -7.50 17.89 -4.44
CA THR A 120 -6.99 16.55 -4.09
C THR A 120 -7.83 15.81 -3.04
N ILE A 121 -8.59 16.53 -2.22
CA ILE A 121 -9.34 15.93 -1.11
C ILE A 121 -10.82 15.85 -1.45
N HIS A 122 -11.43 14.72 -1.14
CA HIS A 122 -12.85 14.46 -1.33
C HIS A 122 -13.72 15.58 -0.72
N PRO A 123 -14.71 16.15 -1.44
CA PRO A 123 -15.41 17.36 -1.00
C PRO A 123 -16.23 17.20 0.27
N LYS A 124 -16.66 15.97 0.63
CA LYS A 124 -17.36 15.67 1.90
C LYS A 124 -16.39 15.33 3.05
N ALA A 125 -15.07 15.25 2.80
CA ALA A 125 -14.11 14.93 3.85
C ALA A 125 -14.08 15.99 4.94
N ASP A 126 -14.06 15.54 6.21
CA ASP A 126 -13.87 16.44 7.35
C ASP A 126 -12.42 16.92 7.37
N PRO A 127 -12.14 18.24 7.26
CA PRO A 127 -10.77 18.75 7.11
C PRO A 127 -9.90 18.58 8.36
N VAL A 128 -10.51 18.26 9.51
CA VAL A 128 -9.80 18.14 10.80
C VAL A 128 -9.76 16.70 11.33
N LYS A 129 -10.54 15.78 10.74
CA LYS A 129 -10.56 14.37 11.12
C LYS A 129 -9.77 13.51 10.15
N GLY A 130 -9.44 12.29 10.60
CA GLY A 130 -8.70 11.31 9.83
C GLY A 130 -7.23 11.66 9.64
N THR A 131 -6.41 10.68 9.39
CA THR A 131 -4.97 10.80 9.12
C THR A 131 -4.69 10.90 7.63
N THR A 132 -5.40 10.10 6.81
CA THR A 132 -5.36 10.19 5.35
C THR A 132 -6.75 10.50 4.80
N MET A 133 -6.78 11.13 3.62
CA MET A 133 -7.99 11.61 2.97
C MET A 133 -8.30 10.79 1.72
N ALA A 134 -9.58 10.58 1.43
CA ALA A 134 -10.01 10.10 0.12
C ALA A 134 -9.64 11.13 -0.96
N ALA A 135 -9.19 10.65 -2.11
CA ALA A 135 -8.89 11.54 -3.23
C ALA A 135 -10.18 12.11 -3.85
N ASN A 136 -10.09 13.33 -4.37
CA ASN A 136 -11.20 13.96 -5.07
C ASN A 136 -11.31 13.46 -6.51
N THR A 137 -12.05 12.38 -6.72
CA THR A 137 -12.45 11.91 -8.07
C THR A 137 -13.90 12.31 -8.40
N VAL A 138 -14.55 13.10 -7.54
CA VAL A 138 -15.98 13.44 -7.62
C VAL A 138 -16.22 14.71 -8.43
N THR A 139 -15.45 15.77 -8.17
CA THR A 139 -15.58 17.02 -8.95
C THR A 139 -14.81 16.92 -10.26
N SER A 140 -15.24 17.65 -11.29
CA SER A 140 -14.57 17.63 -12.60
C SER A 140 -13.10 18.02 -12.53
N GLU A 141 -12.78 19.11 -11.80
CA GLU A 141 -11.39 19.56 -11.61
C GLU A 141 -10.57 18.58 -10.75
N GLY A 142 -11.14 18.05 -9.67
CA GLY A 142 -10.48 17.05 -8.82
C GLY A 142 -10.18 15.77 -9.60
N ARG A 143 -11.14 15.29 -10.40
CA ARG A 143 -10.97 14.12 -11.26
C ARG A 143 -9.86 14.35 -12.30
N ALA A 144 -9.85 15.51 -12.95
CA ALA A 144 -8.80 15.88 -13.90
C ALA A 144 -7.41 15.94 -13.19
N CYS A 145 -7.36 16.52 -11.98
CA CYS A 145 -6.15 16.56 -11.18
C CYS A 145 -5.67 15.13 -10.81
N TYR A 146 -6.55 14.26 -10.33
CA TYR A 146 -6.22 12.88 -10.01
C TYR A 146 -5.67 12.12 -11.22
N LYS A 147 -6.32 12.24 -12.38
CA LYS A 147 -5.85 11.64 -13.65
C LYS A 147 -4.48 12.19 -14.06
N ALA A 148 -4.28 13.50 -13.98
CA ALA A 148 -3.00 14.13 -14.32
C ALA A 148 -1.85 13.64 -13.41
N LEU A 149 -2.10 13.54 -12.10
CA LEU A 149 -1.11 13.09 -11.13
C LEU A 149 -0.78 11.60 -11.29
N THR A 150 -1.80 10.74 -11.46
CA THR A 150 -1.59 9.29 -11.66
C THR A 150 -0.91 9.01 -13.00
N GLU A 151 -1.23 9.74 -14.05
CA GLU A 151 -0.53 9.68 -15.34
C GLU A 151 0.95 10.08 -15.22
N PHE A 152 1.22 11.17 -14.48
CA PHE A 152 2.59 11.61 -14.22
C PHE A 152 3.37 10.53 -13.45
N ILE A 153 2.80 9.94 -12.39
CA ILE A 153 3.42 8.89 -11.60
C ILE A 153 3.74 7.67 -12.48
N ALA A 154 2.76 7.24 -13.30
CA ALA A 154 2.91 6.08 -14.18
C ALA A 154 4.03 6.30 -15.21
N ARG A 155 4.02 7.42 -15.90
CA ARG A 155 5.03 7.78 -16.89
C ARG A 155 6.44 7.88 -16.29
N ARG A 156 6.56 8.46 -15.07
CA ARG A 156 7.86 8.70 -14.46
C ARG A 156 8.49 7.45 -13.86
N TRP A 157 7.69 6.60 -13.20
CA TRP A 157 8.24 5.50 -12.41
C TRP A 157 7.73 4.10 -12.81
N SER A 158 6.78 3.99 -13.73
CA SER A 158 6.30 2.66 -14.15
C SER A 158 6.50 2.40 -15.65
N ALA A 159 7.06 3.36 -16.40
CA ALA A 159 7.46 3.17 -17.79
C ALA A 159 8.77 2.38 -17.93
N ALA A 160 9.05 1.94 -19.16
CA ALA A 160 10.20 1.08 -19.49
C ALA A 160 11.58 1.71 -19.25
N ASP A 161 11.70 3.04 -19.38
CA ASP A 161 12.98 3.72 -19.37
C ASP A 161 13.70 3.67 -18.01
N ALA A 162 12.96 3.48 -16.92
CA ALA A 162 13.45 3.36 -15.53
C ALA A 162 14.49 4.44 -15.11
N ASN A 163 14.56 5.59 -15.83
CA ASN A 163 15.55 6.65 -15.57
C ASN A 163 15.50 7.17 -14.12
N HIS A 164 14.31 7.11 -13.51
CA HIS A 164 14.04 7.53 -12.13
C HIS A 164 13.82 6.34 -11.18
N GLY A 165 14.20 5.13 -11.60
CA GLY A 165 13.84 3.87 -10.97
C GLY A 165 12.49 3.36 -11.43
N ARG A 166 12.13 2.14 -11.04
CA ARG A 166 10.91 1.48 -11.49
C ARG A 166 10.00 1.06 -10.34
N VAL A 167 8.74 1.41 -10.47
CA VAL A 167 7.65 1.03 -9.57
C VAL A 167 6.78 -0.02 -10.26
N TRP A 168 6.54 -1.13 -9.57
CA TRP A 168 5.78 -2.27 -10.08
C TRP A 168 4.41 -2.42 -9.44
N GLY A 169 4.18 -1.81 -8.27
CA GLY A 169 2.91 -1.90 -7.54
C GLY A 169 2.41 -0.53 -7.08
N TRP A 170 1.08 -0.36 -7.09
CA TRP A 170 0.41 0.80 -6.53
C TRP A 170 -0.68 0.34 -5.58
N ILE A 171 -0.55 0.68 -4.31
CA ILE A 171 -1.60 0.52 -3.30
C ILE A 171 -2.40 1.82 -3.31
N VAL A 172 -3.65 1.76 -3.72
CA VAL A 172 -4.49 2.95 -3.87
C VAL A 172 -5.29 3.20 -2.59
N GLY A 173 -5.05 4.33 -1.94
CA GLY A 173 -5.63 4.64 -0.63
C GLY A 173 -4.93 3.92 0.51
N ASN A 174 -5.51 3.98 1.71
CA ASN A 174 -5.06 3.27 2.89
C ASN A 174 -6.26 2.84 3.72
N GLU A 175 -6.34 1.55 4.12
CA GLU A 175 -7.34 0.98 5.04
C GLU A 175 -8.78 1.48 4.80
N VAL A 176 -9.23 1.41 3.55
CA VAL A 176 -10.45 2.09 3.08
C VAL A 176 -11.72 1.64 3.82
N ASN A 177 -11.74 0.42 4.37
CA ASN A 177 -12.84 -0.04 5.21
C ASN A 177 -12.92 0.69 6.58
N SER A 178 -11.85 1.39 6.99
CA SER A 178 -11.78 2.30 8.15
C SER A 178 -11.73 3.77 7.70
N HIS A 179 -12.66 4.16 6.81
CA HIS A 179 -12.60 5.42 6.07
C HIS A 179 -12.68 6.68 6.96
N HIS A 180 -13.20 6.61 8.17
CA HIS A 180 -13.19 7.74 9.09
C HIS A 180 -11.78 8.22 9.46
N GLU A 181 -10.80 7.33 9.43
CA GLU A 181 -9.42 7.61 9.85
C GLU A 181 -8.44 7.59 8.69
N TRP A 182 -8.52 6.54 7.84
CA TRP A 182 -7.47 6.22 6.88
C TRP A 182 -7.86 6.45 5.42
N HIS A 183 -9.08 6.90 5.15
CA HIS A 183 -9.58 7.28 3.83
C HIS A 183 -10.73 8.27 3.96
N GLN A 184 -10.51 9.36 4.74
CA GLN A 184 -11.55 10.28 5.17
C GLN A 184 -12.29 10.88 3.98
N MET A 185 -13.57 10.50 3.83
CA MET A 185 -14.47 10.96 2.77
C MET A 185 -15.81 11.53 3.32
N GLY A 186 -15.87 11.76 4.64
CA GLY A 186 -17.10 12.09 5.34
C GLY A 186 -17.95 10.85 5.66
N PRO A 187 -19.11 11.04 6.29
CA PRO A 187 -20.06 9.96 6.51
C PRO A 187 -20.51 9.37 5.17
N ALA A 188 -20.37 8.05 5.00
CA ALA A 188 -20.71 7.35 3.78
C ALA A 188 -21.17 5.91 4.07
N THR A 189 -22.16 5.42 3.32
CA THR A 189 -22.55 4.01 3.33
C THR A 189 -21.45 3.16 2.69
N VAL A 190 -21.41 1.87 3.01
CA VAL A 190 -20.43 0.96 2.38
C VAL A 190 -20.57 0.92 0.85
N ASP A 191 -21.77 1.09 0.32
CA ASP A 191 -22.04 1.16 -1.12
C ASP A 191 -21.43 2.40 -1.77
N GLU A 192 -21.58 3.58 -1.13
CA GLU A 192 -20.94 4.82 -1.58
C GLU A 192 -19.40 4.70 -1.53
N VAL A 193 -18.86 4.12 -0.45
CA VAL A 193 -17.41 3.86 -0.32
C VAL A 193 -16.94 2.96 -1.45
N ALA A 194 -17.60 1.82 -1.69
CA ALA A 194 -17.23 0.86 -2.72
C ALA A 194 -17.29 1.48 -4.13
N THR A 195 -18.34 2.27 -4.41
CA THR A 195 -18.53 2.92 -5.71
C THR A 195 -17.44 3.94 -6.01
N GLN A 196 -17.14 4.81 -5.05
CA GLN A 196 -16.13 5.85 -5.25
C GLN A 196 -14.71 5.28 -5.23
N TYR A 197 -14.49 4.24 -4.43
CA TYR A 197 -13.18 3.59 -4.36
C TYR A 197 -12.89 2.80 -5.63
N GLU A 198 -13.89 2.11 -6.21
CA GLU A 198 -13.72 1.44 -7.50
C GLU A 198 -13.35 2.43 -8.61
N ASP A 199 -14.02 3.57 -8.65
CA ASP A 199 -13.71 4.62 -9.62
C ASP A 199 -12.28 5.16 -9.44
N GLN A 200 -11.86 5.42 -8.21
CA GLN A 200 -10.51 5.87 -7.88
C GLN A 200 -9.45 4.85 -8.32
N VAL A 201 -9.64 3.57 -8.01
CA VAL A 201 -8.70 2.49 -8.36
C VAL A 201 -8.66 2.27 -9.86
N ARG A 202 -9.80 2.32 -10.54
CA ARG A 202 -9.89 2.19 -12.01
C ARG A 202 -9.11 3.30 -12.71
N LEU A 203 -9.26 4.54 -12.29
CA LEU A 203 -8.50 5.66 -12.86
C LEU A 203 -6.98 5.50 -12.67
N ALA A 204 -6.56 5.01 -11.52
CA ALA A 204 -5.16 4.70 -11.26
C ALA A 204 -4.66 3.55 -12.14
N TRP A 205 -5.45 2.48 -12.27
CA TRP A 205 -5.16 1.35 -13.14
C TRP A 205 -5.07 1.76 -14.62
N GLU A 206 -6.00 2.57 -15.12
CA GLU A 206 -5.98 3.09 -16.48
C GLU A 206 -4.72 3.90 -16.76
N SER A 207 -4.31 4.77 -15.83
CA SER A 207 -3.08 5.52 -15.94
C SER A 207 -1.86 4.60 -16.00
N LEU A 208 -1.81 3.60 -15.12
CA LEU A 208 -0.71 2.63 -15.07
C LEU A 208 -0.63 1.79 -16.36
N ARG A 209 -1.77 1.35 -16.89
CA ARG A 209 -1.85 0.51 -18.09
C ARG A 209 -1.41 1.21 -19.38
N ARG A 210 -1.45 2.53 -19.44
CA ARG A 210 -0.88 3.29 -20.55
C ARG A 210 0.66 3.21 -20.62
N HIS A 211 1.32 2.84 -19.53
CA HIS A 211 2.79 2.81 -19.43
C HIS A 211 3.36 1.42 -19.14
N SER A 212 2.60 0.54 -18.49
CA SER A 212 3.04 -0.82 -18.15
C SER A 212 1.86 -1.79 -18.21
N THR A 213 2.01 -2.89 -18.95
CA THR A 213 0.97 -3.92 -19.04
C THR A 213 0.92 -4.81 -17.81
N ASN A 214 2.00 -4.93 -17.05
CA ASN A 214 2.16 -5.92 -15.98
C ASN A 214 2.36 -5.33 -14.57
N ALA A 215 2.54 -4.02 -14.43
CA ALA A 215 2.53 -3.40 -13.11
C ALA A 215 1.15 -3.56 -12.47
N ARG A 216 1.08 -3.68 -11.13
CA ARG A 216 -0.13 -4.07 -10.38
C ARG A 216 -0.75 -2.93 -9.61
N VAL A 217 -2.08 -2.89 -9.53
CA VAL A 217 -2.82 -2.05 -8.58
C VAL A 217 -3.42 -2.93 -7.49
N TYR A 218 -3.43 -2.41 -6.26
CA TYR A 218 -3.94 -3.10 -5.09
C TYR A 218 -4.95 -2.24 -4.36
N LEU A 219 -6.04 -2.88 -3.88
CA LEU A 219 -6.96 -2.31 -2.90
C LEU A 219 -6.31 -2.34 -1.52
N SER A 220 -6.59 -1.37 -0.66
CA SER A 220 -6.09 -1.36 0.72
C SER A 220 -7.22 -1.62 1.70
N ILE A 221 -7.14 -2.74 2.43
CA ILE A 221 -8.13 -3.18 3.44
C ILE A 221 -7.38 -3.64 4.70
N GLU A 222 -7.86 -3.22 5.88
CA GLU A 222 -7.32 -3.63 7.17
C GLU A 222 -8.08 -4.82 7.78
N HIS A 223 -7.60 -5.35 8.89
CA HIS A 223 -7.94 -6.64 9.47
C HIS A 223 -9.40 -6.85 9.91
N HIS A 224 -10.24 -5.80 10.05
CA HIS A 224 -11.65 -5.97 10.39
C HIS A 224 -12.43 -6.55 9.19
N TRP A 225 -12.75 -7.86 9.29
CA TRP A 225 -13.30 -8.61 8.16
C TRP A 225 -14.83 -8.57 8.10
N THR A 226 -15.52 -9.16 9.11
CA THR A 226 -16.97 -8.99 9.28
C THR A 226 -17.32 -8.00 10.39
N ALA A 227 -16.38 -7.68 11.26
CA ALA A 227 -16.47 -6.55 12.17
C ALA A 227 -16.12 -5.24 11.46
N LYS A 228 -16.25 -4.12 12.14
CA LYS A 228 -15.83 -2.79 11.69
C LYS A 228 -15.11 -2.03 12.81
N ASN A 229 -14.19 -1.17 12.42
CA ASN A 229 -13.34 -0.41 13.35
C ASN A 229 -14.07 0.74 14.06
N HIS A 230 -15.29 1.09 13.66
CA HIS A 230 -16.10 2.16 14.28
C HIS A 230 -17.52 1.71 14.49
N ARG A 231 -18.18 2.21 15.56
CA ARG A 231 -19.58 1.82 15.87
C ARG A 231 -20.59 2.33 14.84
N ASP A 232 -20.39 3.58 14.38
CA ASP A 232 -21.23 4.18 13.34
C ASP A 232 -20.94 3.53 11.98
N PRO A 233 -21.94 2.95 11.29
CA PRO A 233 -21.78 2.33 9.99
C PRO A 233 -21.46 3.32 8.85
N LEU A 234 -21.64 4.62 9.08
CA LEU A 234 -21.26 5.66 8.12
C LEU A 234 -19.80 6.13 8.28
N GLN A 235 -19.05 5.56 9.24
CA GLN A 235 -17.65 5.91 9.51
C GLN A 235 -16.69 4.77 9.19
N ALA A 236 -17.14 3.53 9.23
CA ALA A 236 -16.37 2.35 8.88
C ALA A 236 -17.29 1.23 8.41
N CYS A 237 -16.77 0.32 7.61
CA CYS A 237 -17.48 -0.86 7.10
C CYS A 237 -16.64 -2.14 7.26
N PRO A 238 -17.28 -3.32 7.22
CA PRO A 238 -16.54 -4.59 7.17
C PRO A 238 -15.71 -4.70 5.90
N GLY A 239 -14.45 -5.12 6.03
CA GLY A 239 -13.54 -5.28 4.89
C GLY A 239 -14.05 -6.28 3.86
N ARG A 240 -14.69 -7.38 4.32
CA ARG A 240 -15.33 -8.36 3.44
C ARG A 240 -16.42 -7.73 2.57
N THR A 241 -17.33 -6.98 3.18
CA THR A 241 -18.44 -6.34 2.45
C THR A 241 -17.92 -5.34 1.43
N LEU A 242 -16.91 -4.53 1.81
CA LEU A 242 -16.28 -3.58 0.89
C LEU A 242 -15.65 -4.31 -0.30
N LEU A 243 -14.91 -5.39 -0.07
CA LEU A 243 -14.28 -6.20 -1.11
C LEU A 243 -15.30 -6.80 -2.08
N GLU A 244 -16.40 -7.36 -1.55
CA GLU A 244 -17.48 -7.97 -2.34
C GLU A 244 -18.18 -6.92 -3.23
N LEU A 245 -18.53 -5.78 -2.67
CA LEU A 245 -19.16 -4.68 -3.42
C LEU A 245 -18.20 -4.08 -4.45
N PHE A 246 -16.93 -3.89 -4.11
CA PHE A 246 -15.91 -3.44 -5.05
C PHE A 246 -15.81 -4.41 -6.25
N ALA A 247 -15.67 -5.71 -5.99
CA ALA A 247 -15.58 -6.72 -7.04
C ALA A 247 -16.84 -6.76 -7.91
N GLN A 248 -18.02 -6.59 -7.31
CA GLN A 248 -19.27 -6.47 -8.05
C GLN A 248 -19.27 -5.26 -8.97
N ARG A 249 -18.92 -4.05 -8.47
CA ARG A 249 -18.83 -2.82 -9.27
C ARG A 249 -17.83 -2.93 -10.41
N ALA A 250 -16.67 -3.53 -10.14
CA ALA A 250 -15.65 -3.75 -11.15
C ALA A 250 -16.20 -4.61 -12.31
N ARG A 251 -16.90 -5.72 -12.01
CA ARG A 251 -17.52 -6.57 -13.03
C ARG A 251 -18.61 -5.86 -13.82
N GLU A 252 -19.49 -5.11 -13.16
CA GLU A 252 -20.57 -4.35 -13.80
C GLU A 252 -20.06 -3.32 -14.82
N ARG A 253 -18.86 -2.77 -14.59
CA ARG A 253 -18.21 -1.76 -15.43
C ARG A 253 -17.16 -2.32 -16.41
N GLY A 254 -17.04 -3.64 -16.53
CA GLY A 254 -15.93 -4.31 -17.20
C GLY A 254 -14.77 -4.51 -16.25
N ASP A 255 -14.56 -5.76 -15.81
CA ASP A 255 -13.56 -6.11 -14.80
C ASP A 255 -12.13 -5.77 -15.27
N PHE A 256 -11.24 -5.55 -14.32
CA PHE A 256 -9.84 -5.23 -14.56
C PHE A 256 -8.93 -5.91 -13.54
N ASP A 257 -7.62 -5.97 -13.81
CA ASP A 257 -6.62 -6.61 -12.95
C ASP A 257 -6.31 -5.75 -11.71
N TRP A 258 -7.21 -5.79 -10.73
CA TRP A 258 -6.98 -5.29 -9.38
C TRP A 258 -6.58 -6.44 -8.46
N ASN A 259 -5.83 -6.14 -7.39
CA ASN A 259 -5.30 -7.09 -6.44
C ASN A 259 -5.55 -6.61 -5.01
N LEU A 260 -5.24 -7.40 -3.99
CA LEU A 260 -5.53 -7.07 -2.60
C LEU A 260 -4.25 -6.76 -1.81
N ALA A 261 -4.14 -5.56 -1.28
CA ALA A 261 -3.23 -5.18 -0.20
C ALA A 261 -3.99 -5.27 1.12
N PHE A 262 -3.52 -6.11 2.02
CA PHE A 262 -4.18 -6.38 3.28
C PHE A 262 -3.25 -6.15 4.46
N HIS A 263 -3.82 -5.62 5.58
CA HIS A 263 -3.08 -5.29 6.80
C HIS A 263 -3.51 -6.23 7.94
N PRO A 264 -2.90 -7.40 8.10
CA PRO A 264 -3.31 -8.42 9.08
C PRO A 264 -2.71 -8.15 10.47
N TYR A 265 -2.92 -6.97 11.02
CA TYR A 265 -2.47 -6.66 12.37
C TYR A 265 -3.02 -7.67 13.41
N PRO A 266 -2.34 -7.87 14.56
CA PRO A 266 -2.93 -8.58 15.70
C PRO A 266 -4.28 -7.96 16.09
N SER A 267 -5.20 -8.78 16.60
CA SER A 267 -6.54 -8.31 17.02
C SER A 267 -6.49 -7.17 18.04
N ASN A 268 -5.44 -7.10 18.84
CA ASN A 268 -5.08 -5.99 19.69
C ASN A 268 -3.68 -5.48 19.31
N LEU A 269 -3.58 -4.29 18.77
CA LEU A 269 -2.32 -3.68 18.32
C LEU A 269 -1.24 -3.59 19.41
N ARG A 270 -1.63 -3.58 20.69
CA ARG A 270 -0.70 -3.53 21.84
C ARG A 270 -0.28 -4.90 22.38
N ASP A 271 -0.80 -5.98 21.80
CA ASP A 271 -0.41 -7.34 22.11
C ASP A 271 0.10 -8.04 20.85
N PRO A 272 1.41 -8.21 20.68
CA PRO A 272 1.97 -8.79 19.47
C PRO A 272 1.64 -10.29 19.30
N ARG A 273 1.15 -10.96 20.34
CA ARG A 273 0.91 -12.42 20.36
C ARG A 273 -0.25 -12.83 19.47
N THR A 274 -0.13 -12.59 18.17
CA THR A 274 -1.18 -12.90 17.18
C THR A 274 -1.63 -14.37 17.18
N TRP A 275 -0.78 -15.30 17.65
CA TRP A 275 -1.15 -16.72 17.82
C TRP A 275 -2.23 -16.95 18.88
N LEU A 276 -2.46 -15.98 19.78
CA LEU A 276 -3.52 -16.01 20.80
C LEU A 276 -4.82 -15.34 20.33
N ASP A 277 -4.84 -14.75 19.15
CA ASP A 277 -6.01 -14.05 18.63
C ASP A 277 -7.25 -14.98 18.61
N LYS A 278 -8.38 -14.43 19.05
CA LYS A 278 -9.68 -15.11 19.03
C LYS A 278 -10.36 -14.89 17.68
N VAL A 279 -10.00 -15.70 16.70
CA VAL A 279 -10.51 -15.64 15.32
C VAL A 279 -10.97 -17.02 14.88
N SER A 280 -11.87 -17.10 13.90
CA SER A 280 -12.25 -18.33 13.22
C SER A 280 -11.57 -18.45 11.85
N PHE A 281 -11.54 -19.69 11.32
CA PHE A 281 -10.84 -20.01 10.05
C PHE A 281 -11.80 -20.04 8.84
N ASN A 282 -12.92 -19.34 8.94
CA ASN A 282 -13.92 -19.24 7.90
C ASN A 282 -14.26 -17.78 7.57
N ASP A 283 -15.05 -17.58 6.52
CA ASP A 283 -15.39 -16.27 5.97
C ASP A 283 -16.26 -15.39 6.90
N THR A 284 -16.80 -15.95 8.01
CA THR A 284 -17.57 -15.21 9.01
C THR A 284 -16.74 -14.70 10.18
N THR A 285 -15.41 -14.89 10.16
CA THR A 285 -14.51 -14.38 11.19
C THR A 285 -14.66 -12.88 11.39
N PRO A 286 -14.64 -12.34 12.62
CA PRO A 286 -14.72 -10.90 12.84
C PRO A 286 -13.48 -10.15 12.31
N LYS A 287 -12.31 -10.79 12.42
CA LYS A 287 -11.02 -10.24 11.96
C LYS A 287 -10.21 -11.30 11.22
N VAL A 288 -9.39 -10.86 10.28
CA VAL A 288 -8.32 -11.68 9.70
C VAL A 288 -6.99 -11.15 10.20
N THR A 289 -6.28 -11.98 10.96
CA THR A 289 -4.94 -11.70 11.51
C THR A 289 -3.96 -12.75 11.01
N PHE A 290 -2.71 -12.70 11.42
CA PHE A 290 -1.75 -13.75 11.01
C PHE A 290 -2.17 -15.17 11.42
N LYS A 291 -3.07 -15.32 12.40
CA LYS A 291 -3.54 -16.64 12.81
C LYS A 291 -4.40 -17.34 11.76
N ASN A 292 -5.17 -16.61 10.97
CA ASN A 292 -6.17 -17.16 10.03
C ASN A 292 -6.09 -16.56 8.62
N LEU A 293 -4.87 -16.30 8.11
CA LEU A 293 -4.64 -15.68 6.78
C LEU A 293 -5.27 -16.47 5.62
N GLU A 294 -5.47 -17.78 5.80
CA GLU A 294 -6.08 -18.68 4.81
C GLU A 294 -7.50 -18.25 4.42
N VAL A 295 -8.18 -17.48 5.26
CA VAL A 295 -9.50 -16.89 4.94
C VAL A 295 -9.40 -16.01 3.69
N LEU A 296 -8.33 -15.24 3.54
CA LEU A 296 -8.13 -14.36 2.38
C LEU A 296 -7.91 -15.13 1.09
N THR A 297 -7.03 -16.13 1.11
CA THR A 297 -6.73 -16.93 -0.09
C THR A 297 -7.95 -17.74 -0.52
N LYS A 298 -8.71 -18.29 0.43
CA LYS A 298 -10.00 -18.97 0.14
C LYS A 298 -11.00 -18.00 -0.47
N LYS A 299 -11.11 -16.76 0.06
CA LYS A 299 -12.03 -15.75 -0.49
C LYS A 299 -11.63 -15.33 -1.90
N LEU A 300 -10.35 -15.07 -2.15
CA LEU A 300 -9.86 -14.66 -3.47
C LEU A 300 -9.93 -15.77 -4.53
N ALA A 301 -10.09 -17.03 -4.11
CA ALA A 301 -10.28 -18.18 -5.00
C ALA A 301 -11.76 -18.43 -5.36
N THR A 302 -12.72 -17.69 -4.78
CA THR A 302 -14.14 -17.84 -5.13
C THR A 302 -14.43 -17.27 -6.53
N ALA A 303 -15.42 -17.81 -7.23
CA ALA A 303 -15.72 -17.45 -8.63
C ALA A 303 -15.92 -15.95 -8.85
N GLU A 304 -16.55 -15.27 -7.89
CA GLU A 304 -16.81 -13.84 -7.94
C GLU A 304 -15.55 -12.96 -7.76
N MET A 305 -14.42 -13.54 -7.31
CA MET A 305 -13.16 -12.83 -7.12
C MET A 305 -12.15 -13.07 -8.24
N LEU A 306 -12.36 -14.06 -9.09
CA LEU A 306 -11.42 -14.38 -10.16
C LEU A 306 -11.34 -13.28 -11.21
N TYR A 307 -10.15 -13.06 -11.74
CA TYR A 307 -9.91 -12.26 -12.96
C TYR A 307 -9.28 -13.14 -14.04
N ALA A 308 -9.90 -13.18 -15.21
CA ALA A 308 -9.48 -14.06 -16.30
C ALA A 308 -9.27 -15.54 -15.86
N GLY A 309 -10.14 -16.02 -14.96
CA GLY A 309 -10.11 -17.39 -14.43
C GLY A 309 -9.02 -17.65 -13.38
N LYS A 310 -8.29 -16.64 -12.92
CA LYS A 310 -7.21 -16.77 -11.91
C LYS A 310 -7.54 -16.01 -10.63
N PRO A 311 -7.15 -16.52 -9.45
CA PRO A 311 -7.22 -15.77 -8.20
C PRO A 311 -6.42 -14.47 -8.30
N ARG A 312 -6.94 -13.40 -7.69
CA ARG A 312 -6.22 -12.15 -7.58
C ARG A 312 -5.06 -12.29 -6.60
N ARG A 313 -4.02 -11.51 -6.82
CA ARG A 313 -2.81 -11.52 -5.99
C ARG A 313 -3.07 -10.87 -4.64
N LEU A 314 -2.35 -11.34 -3.64
CA LEU A 314 -2.39 -10.85 -2.26
C LEU A 314 -1.02 -10.26 -1.89
N SER A 315 -1.02 -9.10 -1.26
CA SER A 315 0.18 -8.51 -0.67
C SER A 315 -0.15 -8.05 0.75
N PHE A 316 0.68 -8.43 1.72
CA PHE A 316 0.61 -7.91 3.08
C PHE A 316 1.47 -6.65 3.13
N THR A 317 0.81 -5.49 3.18
CA THR A 317 1.47 -4.22 2.85
C THR A 317 1.72 -3.32 4.03
N GLU A 318 1.07 -3.59 5.17
CA GLU A 318 1.32 -2.89 6.42
C GLU A 318 0.92 -3.77 7.60
N GLN A 319 1.87 -4.14 8.40
CA GLN A 319 1.68 -4.85 9.67
C GLN A 319 2.94 -4.76 10.53
N GLY A 320 2.72 -4.57 11.82
CA GLY A 320 3.79 -4.51 12.82
C GLY A 320 3.35 -5.16 14.12
N PHE A 321 4.34 -5.45 14.96
CA PHE A 321 4.13 -6.06 16.25
C PHE A 321 4.67 -5.13 17.34
N ASP A 322 3.80 -4.70 18.28
CA ASP A 322 4.20 -3.79 19.35
C ASP A 322 5.18 -4.46 20.30
N VAL A 323 6.19 -3.72 20.74
CA VAL A 323 6.97 -4.13 21.92
C VAL A 323 6.08 -3.90 23.13
N SER A 324 5.42 -4.94 23.59
CA SER A 324 4.54 -4.88 24.74
C SER A 324 5.25 -4.33 25.99
N LYS A 325 4.47 -3.92 26.99
CA LYS A 325 5.03 -3.46 28.28
C LYS A 325 5.48 -4.60 29.19
N ARG A 326 5.34 -5.86 28.77
CA ARG A 326 5.81 -7.03 29.49
C ARG A 326 7.35 -7.11 29.46
N PRO A 327 7.98 -7.76 30.44
CA PRO A 327 9.44 -7.97 30.42
C PRO A 327 9.93 -8.63 29.13
N GLU A 328 9.15 -9.55 28.56
CA GLU A 328 9.45 -10.32 27.35
C GLU A 328 9.06 -9.59 26.06
N GLY A 329 8.66 -8.32 26.12
CA GLY A 329 8.06 -7.59 24.99
C GLY A 329 8.90 -7.57 23.71
N LEU A 330 10.23 -7.55 23.80
CA LEU A 330 11.13 -7.63 22.65
C LEU A 330 11.13 -9.03 22.02
N ASP A 331 11.12 -10.08 22.86
CA ASP A 331 11.07 -11.46 22.38
C ASP A 331 9.68 -11.78 21.79
N GLU A 332 8.62 -11.25 22.40
CA GLU A 332 7.27 -11.39 21.86
C GLU A 332 7.10 -10.69 20.49
N GLN A 333 7.71 -9.51 20.29
CA GLN A 333 7.75 -8.84 19.00
C GLN A 333 8.45 -9.71 17.95
N ALA A 334 9.61 -10.25 18.26
CA ALA A 334 10.38 -11.12 17.38
C ALA A 334 9.63 -12.45 17.09
N ALA A 335 9.04 -13.07 18.13
CA ALA A 335 8.23 -14.27 17.99
C ALA A 335 7.02 -14.05 17.09
N ALA A 336 6.38 -12.88 17.18
CA ALA A 336 5.25 -12.53 16.32
C ALA A 336 5.68 -12.41 14.85
N TYR A 337 6.85 -11.86 14.58
CA TYR A 337 7.40 -11.84 13.22
C TYR A 337 7.70 -13.26 12.72
N ALA A 338 8.33 -14.12 13.55
CA ALA A 338 8.60 -15.50 13.16
C ALA A 338 7.32 -16.27 12.83
N TYR A 339 6.31 -16.15 13.69
CA TYR A 339 4.99 -16.75 13.47
C TYR A 339 4.35 -16.25 12.19
N ALA A 340 4.35 -14.93 11.96
CA ALA A 340 3.79 -14.32 10.77
C ALA A 340 4.51 -14.76 9.49
N TRP A 341 5.85 -14.79 9.50
CA TRP A 341 6.65 -15.25 8.38
C TRP A 341 6.33 -16.68 7.99
N GLU A 342 6.30 -17.59 8.97
CA GLU A 342 5.95 -18.99 8.76
C GLU A 342 4.53 -19.17 8.23
N LYS A 343 3.57 -18.33 8.67
CA LYS A 343 2.20 -18.33 8.12
C LYS A 343 2.17 -17.85 6.69
N VAL A 344 2.91 -16.78 6.36
CA VAL A 344 2.97 -16.23 5.00
C VAL A 344 3.57 -17.23 4.01
N LEU A 345 4.67 -17.89 4.38
CA LEU A 345 5.29 -18.91 3.52
C LEU A 345 4.33 -20.06 3.15
N ARG A 346 3.43 -20.42 4.05
CA ARG A 346 2.43 -21.48 3.82
C ARG A 346 1.29 -21.10 2.88
N LEU A 347 1.14 -19.80 2.56
CA LEU A 347 0.22 -19.34 1.53
C LEU A 347 0.81 -19.47 0.11
N GLY A 348 2.13 -19.72 0.00
CA GLY A 348 2.82 -19.96 -1.27
C GLY A 348 2.66 -18.83 -2.27
N ASP A 349 2.51 -19.19 -3.53
CA ASP A 349 2.48 -18.24 -4.66
C ASP A 349 1.29 -17.27 -4.68
N ALA A 350 0.32 -17.43 -3.76
CA ALA A 350 -0.79 -16.48 -3.67
C ALA A 350 -0.34 -15.10 -3.17
N VAL A 351 0.81 -15.03 -2.47
CA VAL A 351 1.33 -13.81 -1.84
C VAL A 351 2.45 -13.22 -2.66
N ASP A 352 2.31 -11.95 -3.05
CA ASP A 352 3.36 -11.21 -3.74
C ASP A 352 4.44 -10.71 -2.79
N ALA A 353 4.04 -10.16 -1.65
CA ALA A 353 4.97 -9.54 -0.70
C ALA A 353 4.41 -9.51 0.73
N PHE A 354 5.33 -9.47 1.69
CA PHE A 354 5.09 -9.25 3.11
C PHE A 354 5.97 -8.09 3.59
N HIS A 355 5.40 -6.88 3.57
CA HIS A 355 6.11 -5.67 3.98
C HIS A 355 5.94 -5.43 5.46
N TYR A 356 7.02 -5.51 6.22
CA TYR A 356 6.98 -5.19 7.64
C TYR A 356 6.83 -3.67 7.86
N HIS A 357 5.93 -3.28 8.72
CA HIS A 357 5.74 -1.92 9.24
C HIS A 357 6.09 -1.93 10.74
N ARG A 358 7.11 -1.21 11.20
CA ARG A 358 7.84 -0.24 10.41
C ARG A 358 9.35 -0.35 10.61
N HIS A 359 10.10 0.42 9.83
CA HIS A 359 11.55 0.41 9.90
C HIS A 359 12.09 0.95 11.24
N VAL A 360 11.66 2.14 11.65
CA VAL A 360 12.05 2.81 12.90
C VAL A 360 10.80 3.21 13.66
N ASP A 361 10.77 3.10 14.99
CA ASP A 361 9.68 3.61 15.80
C ASP A 361 9.36 5.08 15.49
N HIS A 362 8.11 5.45 15.67
CA HIS A 362 7.65 6.80 15.43
C HIS A 362 6.88 7.34 16.63
N SER A 363 7.35 8.44 17.19
CA SER A 363 6.82 8.98 18.43
C SER A 363 5.36 9.43 18.37
N LEU A 364 4.83 9.69 17.16
CA LEU A 364 3.44 10.09 16.94
C LEU A 364 2.50 8.91 16.61
N GLU A 365 2.93 7.67 16.82
CA GLU A 365 2.15 6.46 16.55
C GLU A 365 1.41 5.95 17.80
N ASN A 366 0.82 6.86 18.56
CA ASN A 366 0.04 6.57 19.76
C ASN A 366 0.75 5.68 20.78
N GLY A 367 2.10 5.77 20.85
CA GLY A 367 2.94 5.00 21.76
C GLY A 367 3.13 3.53 21.35
N LEU A 368 2.75 3.14 20.13
CA LEU A 368 3.09 1.85 19.54
C LEU A 368 4.57 1.82 19.14
N ARG A 369 5.20 0.68 19.35
CA ARG A 369 6.65 0.47 19.13
C ARG A 369 6.85 -0.69 18.17
N PHE A 370 6.54 -0.48 16.89
CA PHE A 370 6.63 -1.50 15.84
C PHE A 370 8.00 -1.62 15.19
N GLY A 371 8.90 -0.63 15.42
CA GLY A 371 10.16 -0.50 14.69
C GLY A 371 11.06 -1.71 14.79
N LEU A 372 11.76 -2.01 13.69
CA LEU A 372 12.98 -2.83 13.69
C LEU A 372 14.08 -2.15 14.52
N TRP A 373 14.07 -0.81 14.48
CA TRP A 373 14.89 0.06 15.32
C TRP A 373 14.02 0.81 16.31
N SER A 374 14.53 1.01 17.54
CA SER A 374 13.97 2.06 18.39
C SER A 374 14.32 3.43 17.81
N ASN A 375 13.53 4.47 18.13
CA ASN A 375 13.91 5.85 17.82
C ASN A 375 14.72 6.49 18.94
N LYS A 376 15.55 7.47 18.59
CA LYS A 376 16.23 8.30 19.57
C LYS A 376 15.23 9.09 20.41
N PRO A 377 15.41 9.15 21.75
CA PRO A 377 14.55 9.98 22.59
C PRO A 377 14.45 11.43 22.08
N GLY A 378 13.24 11.98 22.09
CA GLY A 378 13.00 13.37 21.65
C GLY A 378 12.94 13.57 20.12
N THR A 379 13.16 12.53 19.34
CA THR A 379 13.02 12.60 17.88
C THR A 379 11.72 11.93 17.42
N ILE A 380 11.28 12.25 16.20
CA ILE A 380 10.08 11.63 15.63
C ILE A 380 10.39 10.18 15.24
N SER A 381 11.50 9.92 14.54
CA SER A 381 11.78 8.61 13.93
C SER A 381 13.27 8.50 13.53
N GLU A 382 14.19 9.06 14.30
CA GLU A 382 15.62 8.81 14.07
C GLU A 382 16.03 7.47 14.66
N PRO A 383 16.77 6.61 13.93
CA PRO A 383 17.17 5.30 14.39
C PRO A 383 18.14 5.41 15.60
N ASN A 384 17.95 4.54 16.59
CA ASN A 384 18.80 4.46 17.77
C ASN A 384 19.44 3.07 17.91
N GLN A 385 18.65 2.04 18.17
CA GLN A 385 19.15 0.69 18.45
C GLN A 385 18.35 -0.37 17.71
N LYS A 386 19.04 -1.30 17.04
CA LYS A 386 18.44 -2.50 16.42
C LYS A 386 17.83 -3.39 17.50
N ARG A 387 16.64 -3.93 17.23
CA ARG A 387 15.93 -4.86 18.09
C ARG A 387 16.14 -6.31 17.64
N PRO A 388 15.82 -7.32 18.46
CA PRO A 388 15.91 -8.73 18.08
C PRO A 388 15.20 -9.05 16.75
N ILE A 389 14.03 -8.46 16.51
CA ILE A 389 13.27 -8.60 15.26
C ILE A 389 14.06 -8.17 14.01
N TRP A 390 14.98 -7.20 14.11
CA TRP A 390 15.83 -6.78 12.99
C TRP A 390 16.70 -7.94 12.49
N PHE A 391 17.34 -8.65 13.43
CA PHE A 391 18.21 -9.80 13.11
C PHE A 391 17.40 -10.97 12.58
N LEU A 392 16.19 -11.14 13.08
CA LEU A 392 15.27 -12.17 12.63
C LEU A 392 14.76 -11.90 11.19
N LEU A 393 14.38 -10.65 10.87
CA LEU A 393 14.02 -10.26 9.52
C LEU A 393 15.20 -10.40 8.56
N LYS A 394 16.44 -10.10 9.00
CA LYS A 394 17.65 -10.31 8.20
C LYS A 394 17.84 -11.79 7.87
N ALA A 395 17.61 -12.70 8.81
CA ALA A 395 17.72 -14.14 8.62
C ALA A 395 16.59 -14.75 7.77
N ALA A 396 15.44 -14.06 7.67
CA ALA A 396 14.33 -14.54 6.87
C ALA A 396 14.76 -14.79 5.42
N ASP A 397 14.29 -15.91 4.81
CA ASP A 397 14.64 -16.41 3.47
C ASP A 397 16.11 -16.82 3.24
N THR A 398 16.88 -16.96 4.31
CA THR A 398 18.26 -17.43 4.27
C THR A 398 18.41 -18.81 4.92
N PRO A 399 19.53 -19.53 4.73
CA PRO A 399 19.79 -20.80 5.42
C PRO A 399 19.78 -20.69 6.96
N GLU A 400 20.07 -19.50 7.49
CA GLU A 400 20.11 -19.21 8.92
C GLU A 400 18.73 -19.10 9.57
N TRP A 401 17.66 -18.97 8.77
CA TRP A 401 16.30 -18.78 9.28
C TRP A 401 15.88 -19.78 10.33
N LYS A 402 16.08 -21.08 10.05
CA LYS A 402 15.67 -22.15 10.97
C LYS A 402 16.27 -21.95 12.36
N ALA A 403 17.58 -21.73 12.41
CA ALA A 403 18.28 -21.53 13.68
C ALA A 403 17.87 -20.21 14.37
N ALA A 404 17.65 -19.16 13.60
CA ALA A 404 17.23 -17.86 14.13
C ALA A 404 15.80 -17.87 14.69
N ALA A 405 14.89 -18.63 14.07
CA ALA A 405 13.48 -18.68 14.46
C ALA A 405 13.17 -19.73 15.54
N GLU A 406 13.99 -20.78 15.68
CA GLU A 406 13.75 -21.89 16.60
C GLU A 406 13.54 -21.45 18.09
N PRO A 407 14.30 -20.50 18.64
CA PRO A 407 14.09 -20.03 20.01
C PRO A 407 12.67 -19.51 20.30
N TYR A 408 12.00 -18.98 19.27
CA TYR A 408 10.68 -18.35 19.40
C TYR A 408 9.51 -19.36 19.37
N LEU A 409 9.75 -20.63 19.03
CA LEU A 409 8.72 -21.69 19.12
C LEU A 409 8.11 -21.75 20.51
N LYS A 410 8.95 -21.75 21.56
CA LYS A 410 8.49 -21.76 22.95
C LYS A 410 7.61 -20.56 23.29
N THR A 411 7.98 -19.36 22.83
CA THR A 411 7.21 -18.13 23.05
C THR A 411 5.83 -18.22 22.37
N CYS A 412 5.75 -18.84 21.19
CA CYS A 412 4.50 -19.07 20.47
C CYS A 412 3.69 -20.27 21.05
N GLY A 413 4.25 -21.05 21.98
CA GLY A 413 3.62 -22.26 22.51
C GLY A 413 3.59 -23.41 21.53
N LEU A 414 4.51 -23.46 20.57
CA LEU A 414 4.62 -24.46 19.50
C LEU A 414 5.80 -25.41 19.79
N LYS A 415 5.67 -26.66 19.33
CA LYS A 415 6.77 -27.65 19.33
C LYS A 415 7.56 -27.59 18.02
N SER A 416 6.88 -27.25 16.92
CA SER A 416 7.45 -27.13 15.58
C SER A 416 6.62 -26.13 14.77
N TRP A 417 7.24 -25.44 13.82
CA TRP A 417 6.54 -24.60 12.85
C TRP A 417 5.57 -25.38 11.96
N ASP A 418 5.72 -26.72 11.86
CA ASP A 418 4.81 -27.57 11.10
C ASP A 418 3.39 -27.63 11.68
N GLU A 419 3.22 -27.27 12.95
CA GLU A 419 1.89 -27.14 13.58
C GLU A 419 1.04 -26.02 12.93
N LEU A 420 1.67 -25.11 12.17
CA LEU A 420 1.01 -24.04 11.42
C LEU A 420 0.50 -24.48 10.05
N ASN A 421 0.81 -25.69 9.62
CA ASN A 421 0.29 -26.22 8.36
C ASN A 421 -1.25 -26.26 8.40
N PRO A 422 -1.93 -25.86 7.30
CA PRO A 422 -3.39 -25.94 7.21
C PRO A 422 -3.86 -27.37 7.50
N LYS A 423 -4.84 -27.50 8.39
CA LYS A 423 -5.51 -28.78 8.65
C LYS A 423 -6.60 -29.02 7.63
#